data_c6cd8049ab77c6e99c3d48636542d534
#
_entry.id   c6cd8049ab77c6e99c3d48636542d534
#
_cell.length_a   1.000
_cell.length_b   1.000
_cell.length_c   1.000
_cell.angle_alpha   90.00
_cell.angle_beta   90.00
_cell.angle_gamma   90.00
#
_symmetry.space_group_name_H-M   'P 1'
#
loop_
_entity.id
_entity.type
_entity.pdbx_description
1 polymer ?
#
loop_
_entity_poly.entity_id
_entity_poly.type
_entity_poly.pdbx_seq_one_letter_code
_entity_poly.pdbx_strand_id
1 'polypeptide(L)'
;MRSGDVQDTVTDMRREAVSQIVERSVPAGTFSDQWNAAQLQEDSQRVLGVEVPAEEWFVEDGVAETEIEERLTDMSDRYMAEKAVRIGPDTMRMAEKSLLLQVLDQQWKQHLLSLEQLRQGISLRAYAQKDPLNEYKREAFTMFEGLLAGLRETVTMVLSHVEVRQPEPESAPAEQAATAPRLSLIHISEPTRRAL
;
A
#
# COMPACT_ATOMS: atom_id res chain seq x y z
N MET A 1 -13.06 -9.82 -13.83
CA MET A 1 -12.66 -10.05 -12.43
C MET A 1 -13.90 -9.95 -11.55
N ARG A 2 -14.20 -10.97 -10.77
CA ARG A 2 -15.30 -10.96 -9.81
C ARG A 2 -14.91 -10.09 -8.61
N SER A 3 -15.88 -9.42 -8.01
CA SER A 3 -15.65 -8.47 -6.90
C SER A 3 -14.97 -9.10 -5.67
N GLY A 4 -15.17 -10.40 -5.41
CA GLY A 4 -14.50 -11.15 -4.35
C GLY A 4 -13.00 -11.37 -4.59
N ASP A 5 -12.58 -11.46 -5.83
CA ASP A 5 -11.19 -11.70 -6.25
C ASP A 5 -10.24 -10.54 -5.90
N VAL A 6 -10.73 -9.28 -5.90
CA VAL A 6 -9.92 -8.11 -5.52
C VAL A 6 -9.76 -8.01 -4.00
N GLN A 7 -10.79 -8.27 -3.24
CA GLN A 7 -10.75 -8.25 -1.78
C GLN A 7 -9.80 -9.32 -1.23
N ASP A 8 -9.85 -10.53 -1.79
CA ASP A 8 -8.93 -11.61 -1.43
C ASP A 8 -7.48 -11.21 -1.74
N THR A 9 -7.24 -10.64 -2.93
CA THR A 9 -5.92 -10.14 -3.33
C THR A 9 -5.39 -9.06 -2.39
N VAL A 10 -6.22 -8.10 -1.99
CA VAL A 10 -5.83 -7.03 -1.06
C VAL A 10 -5.55 -7.58 0.34
N THR A 11 -6.32 -8.57 0.77
CA THR A 11 -6.10 -9.26 2.04
C THR A 11 -4.75 -10.01 2.03
N ASP A 12 -4.44 -10.72 0.95
CA ASP A 12 -3.16 -11.41 0.79
C ASP A 12 -1.99 -10.43 0.74
N MET A 13 -2.15 -9.28 0.06
CA MET A 13 -1.14 -8.21 0.05
C MET A 13 -0.85 -7.68 1.45
N ARG A 14 -1.88 -7.50 2.28
CA ARG A 14 -1.73 -7.04 3.65
C ARG A 14 -1.02 -8.08 4.52
N ARG A 15 -1.36 -9.36 4.41
CA ARG A 15 -0.68 -10.44 5.14
C ARG A 15 0.79 -10.55 4.77
N GLU A 16 1.09 -10.42 3.49
CA GLU A 16 2.48 -10.38 3.02
C GLU A 16 3.24 -9.15 3.53
N ALA A 17 2.56 -7.98 3.63
CA ALA A 17 3.15 -6.78 4.23
C ALA A 17 3.42 -6.99 5.74
N VAL A 18 2.52 -7.68 6.46
CA VAL A 18 2.74 -8.07 7.86
C VAL A 18 3.97 -8.96 7.99
N SER A 19 4.07 -10.01 7.18
CA SER A 19 5.24 -10.91 7.18
C SER A 19 6.55 -10.14 6.94
N GLN A 20 6.58 -9.21 6.00
CA GLN A 20 7.75 -8.38 5.74
C GLN A 20 8.10 -7.41 6.89
N ILE A 21 7.10 -6.88 7.60
CA ILE A 21 7.32 -6.04 8.79
C ILE A 21 7.95 -6.88 9.90
N VAL A 22 7.43 -8.08 10.14
CA VAL A 22 7.97 -9.00 11.15
C VAL A 22 9.38 -9.44 10.78
N GLU A 23 9.63 -9.86 9.55
CA GLU A 23 10.97 -10.28 9.09
C GLU A 23 12.04 -9.20 9.31
N ARG A 24 11.69 -7.91 9.12
CA ARG A 24 12.60 -6.78 9.33
C ARG A 24 12.89 -6.52 10.81
N SER A 25 11.94 -6.75 11.69
CA SER A 25 12.03 -6.43 13.12
C SER A 25 12.41 -7.62 13.98
N VAL A 26 12.06 -8.82 13.51
CA VAL A 26 12.21 -10.12 14.19
C VAL A 26 12.84 -11.11 13.18
N PRO A 27 14.15 -10.99 12.86
CA PRO A 27 14.77 -11.86 11.88
C PRO A 27 14.75 -13.31 12.33
N ALA A 28 14.42 -14.21 11.38
CA ALA A 28 14.31 -15.63 11.64
C ALA A 28 15.56 -16.24 12.29
N GLY A 29 15.35 -17.06 13.32
CA GLY A 29 16.45 -17.75 14.03
C GLY A 29 17.25 -16.87 14.97
N THR A 30 16.81 -15.64 15.26
CA THR A 30 17.42 -14.77 16.26
C THR A 30 16.70 -14.87 17.60
N PHE A 31 17.38 -14.49 18.68
CA PHE A 31 16.78 -14.45 20.02
C PHE A 31 16.07 -13.11 20.25
N SER A 32 15.13 -13.08 21.19
CA SER A 32 14.31 -11.90 21.49
C SER A 32 15.11 -10.66 21.93
N ASP A 33 16.31 -10.82 22.44
CA ASP A 33 17.24 -9.73 22.78
C ASP A 33 17.83 -9.01 21.55
N GLN A 34 17.74 -9.64 20.37
CA GLN A 34 18.18 -9.08 19.08
C GLN A 34 17.02 -8.47 18.28
N TRP A 35 15.79 -8.61 18.76
CA TRP A 35 14.61 -8.09 18.08
C TRP A 35 14.46 -6.60 18.29
N ASN A 36 13.92 -5.91 17.30
CA ASN A 36 13.77 -4.47 17.32
C ASN A 36 12.32 -4.06 17.55
N ALA A 37 11.93 -3.88 18.82
CA ALA A 37 10.58 -3.50 19.20
C ALA A 37 10.17 -2.12 18.62
N ALA A 38 11.08 -1.15 18.64
CA ALA A 38 10.83 0.18 18.11
C ALA A 38 10.55 0.15 16.60
N GLN A 39 11.30 -0.66 15.85
CA GLN A 39 11.08 -0.86 14.42
C GLN A 39 9.72 -1.51 14.12
N LEU A 40 9.36 -2.55 14.91
CA LEU A 40 8.07 -3.23 14.77
C LEU A 40 6.92 -2.25 15.01
N GLN A 41 7.01 -1.43 16.05
CA GLN A 41 6.00 -0.44 16.40
C GLN A 41 5.87 0.65 15.31
N GLU A 42 7.00 1.20 14.86
CA GLU A 42 7.02 2.24 13.80
C GLU A 42 6.44 1.72 12.50
N ASP A 43 6.90 0.55 12.02
CA ASP A 43 6.41 -0.03 10.77
C ASP A 43 4.94 -0.44 10.86
N SER A 44 4.48 -1.00 11.98
CA SER A 44 3.07 -1.36 12.19
C SER A 44 2.16 -0.13 12.16
N GLN A 45 2.56 0.95 12.83
CA GLN A 45 1.83 2.20 12.80
C GLN A 45 1.83 2.82 11.39
N ARG A 46 2.99 2.85 10.72
CA ARG A 46 3.15 3.45 9.41
C ARG A 46 2.41 2.70 8.31
N VAL A 47 2.48 1.36 8.29
CA VAL A 47 1.94 0.55 7.19
C VAL A 47 0.52 0.05 7.47
N LEU A 48 0.28 -0.42 8.70
CA LEU A 48 -0.99 -1.06 9.07
C LEU A 48 -1.94 -0.11 9.80
N GLY A 49 -1.44 1.03 10.30
CA GLY A 49 -2.22 1.98 11.11
C GLY A 49 -2.61 1.45 12.47
N VAL A 50 -1.88 0.45 13.00
CA VAL A 50 -2.13 -0.16 14.30
C VAL A 50 -0.97 0.09 15.26
N GLU A 51 -1.29 0.39 16.52
CA GLU A 51 -0.31 0.50 17.61
C GLU A 51 -0.16 -0.89 18.25
N VAL A 52 1.09 -1.33 18.36
CA VAL A 52 1.42 -2.65 18.91
C VAL A 52 2.28 -2.50 20.17
N PRO A 53 2.03 -3.25 21.26
CA PRO A 53 2.86 -3.27 22.44
C PRO A 53 4.09 -4.18 22.24
N ALA A 54 4.95 -3.84 21.27
CA ALA A 54 6.04 -4.71 20.83
C ALA A 54 7.04 -5.02 21.96
N GLU A 55 7.31 -4.06 22.85
CA GLU A 55 8.19 -4.27 24.00
C GLU A 55 7.63 -5.33 24.96
N GLU A 56 6.31 -5.33 25.20
CA GLU A 56 5.66 -6.31 26.06
C GLU A 56 5.71 -7.70 25.44
N TRP A 57 5.47 -7.80 24.13
CA TRP A 57 5.52 -9.08 23.41
C TRP A 57 6.90 -9.72 23.43
N PHE A 58 7.95 -8.91 23.33
CA PHE A 58 9.33 -9.43 23.25
C PHE A 58 9.88 -9.92 24.60
N VAL A 59 9.26 -9.50 25.71
CA VAL A 59 9.63 -9.93 27.06
C VAL A 59 8.91 -11.23 27.48
N GLU A 60 7.89 -11.65 26.73
CA GLU A 60 7.15 -12.88 27.01
C GLU A 60 8.05 -14.11 26.83
N ASP A 61 8.10 -14.98 27.85
CA ASP A 61 8.88 -16.20 27.80
C ASP A 61 8.36 -17.17 26.71
N GLY A 62 9.26 -17.56 25.81
CA GLY A 62 8.97 -18.56 24.77
C GLY A 62 8.20 -18.04 23.55
N VAL A 63 8.02 -16.73 23.42
CA VAL A 63 7.40 -16.16 22.22
C VAL A 63 8.26 -16.44 20.99
N ALA A 64 7.62 -16.89 19.92
CA ALA A 64 8.25 -17.18 18.64
C ALA A 64 7.90 -16.10 17.60
N GLU A 65 8.74 -15.97 16.57
CA GLU A 65 8.52 -15.12 15.40
C GLU A 65 7.10 -15.31 14.79
N THR A 66 6.70 -16.58 14.63
CA THR A 66 5.39 -16.94 14.09
C THR A 66 4.23 -16.43 14.94
N GLU A 67 4.40 -16.38 16.26
CA GLU A 67 3.38 -15.86 17.17
C GLU A 67 3.26 -14.34 17.07
N ILE A 68 4.36 -13.63 16.88
CA ILE A 68 4.35 -12.18 16.61
C ILE A 68 3.62 -11.89 15.29
N GLU A 69 3.89 -12.68 14.24
CA GLU A 69 3.23 -12.55 12.94
C GLU A 69 1.72 -12.82 13.05
N GLU A 70 1.30 -13.85 13.77
CA GLU A 70 -0.11 -14.15 14.01
C GLU A 70 -0.82 -13.03 14.78
N ARG A 71 -0.23 -12.53 15.86
CA ARG A 71 -0.78 -11.42 16.65
C ARG A 71 -0.93 -10.15 15.81
N LEU A 72 0.07 -9.80 15.02
CA LEU A 72 0.05 -8.63 14.17
C LEU A 72 -0.98 -8.78 13.03
N THR A 73 -1.09 -9.97 12.44
CA THR A 73 -2.10 -10.31 11.44
C THR A 73 -3.50 -10.14 12.01
N ASP A 74 -3.77 -10.71 13.18
CA ASP A 74 -5.06 -10.61 13.87
C ASP A 74 -5.44 -9.16 14.19
N MET A 75 -4.49 -8.35 14.65
CA MET A 75 -4.73 -6.94 14.93
C MET A 75 -5.06 -6.16 13.65
N SER A 76 -4.30 -6.40 12.60
CA SER A 76 -4.53 -5.78 11.29
C SER A 76 -5.87 -6.20 10.68
N ASP A 77 -6.24 -7.48 10.79
CA ASP A 77 -7.51 -8.00 10.27
C ASP A 77 -8.70 -7.39 11.02
N ARG A 78 -8.64 -7.28 12.35
CA ARG A 78 -9.68 -6.60 13.16
C ARG A 78 -9.80 -5.13 12.79
N TYR A 79 -8.68 -4.42 12.70
CA TYR A 79 -8.68 -3.01 12.33
C TYR A 79 -9.35 -2.77 10.97
N MET A 80 -9.02 -3.59 9.96
CA MET A 80 -9.63 -3.47 8.64
C MET A 80 -11.10 -3.89 8.61
N ALA A 81 -11.49 -4.89 9.40
CA ALA A 81 -12.89 -5.30 9.53
C ALA A 81 -13.74 -4.18 10.16
N GLU A 82 -13.27 -3.56 11.24
CA GLU A 82 -13.95 -2.42 11.88
C GLU A 82 -14.04 -1.23 10.90
N LYS A 83 -12.98 -0.98 10.15
CA LYS A 83 -12.95 0.07 9.13
C LYS A 83 -13.96 -0.20 8.01
N ALA A 84 -14.06 -1.44 7.53
CA ALA A 84 -15.02 -1.84 6.51
C ALA A 84 -16.47 -1.69 6.99
N VAL A 85 -16.75 -1.99 8.25
CA VAL A 85 -18.07 -1.76 8.87
C VAL A 85 -18.39 -0.26 8.94
N ARG A 86 -17.43 0.56 9.36
CA ARG A 86 -17.60 2.02 9.50
C ARG A 86 -17.82 2.72 8.16
N ILE A 87 -17.09 2.34 7.13
CA ILE A 87 -17.15 2.94 5.77
C ILE A 87 -18.34 2.39 4.97
N GLY A 88 -18.73 1.17 5.24
CA GLY A 88 -19.66 0.38 4.46
C GLY A 88 -18.96 -0.56 3.47
N PRO A 89 -19.39 -1.83 3.38
CA PRO A 89 -18.67 -2.86 2.62
C PRO A 89 -18.59 -2.59 1.12
N ASP A 90 -19.60 -1.96 0.53
CA ASP A 90 -19.60 -1.65 -0.90
C ASP A 90 -18.64 -0.51 -1.23
N THR A 91 -18.62 0.52 -0.39
CA THR A 91 -17.68 1.64 -0.52
C THR A 91 -16.25 1.18 -0.32
N MET A 92 -16.00 0.30 0.64
CA MET A 92 -14.68 -0.28 0.88
C MET A 92 -14.20 -1.08 -0.34
N ARG A 93 -15.04 -1.93 -0.92
CA ARG A 93 -14.71 -2.69 -2.14
C ARG A 93 -14.38 -1.79 -3.34
N MET A 94 -15.11 -0.68 -3.50
CA MET A 94 -14.80 0.29 -4.55
C MET A 94 -13.47 0.97 -4.30
N ALA A 95 -13.17 1.34 -3.07
CA ALA A 95 -11.92 1.97 -2.68
C ALA A 95 -10.74 1.01 -2.91
N GLU A 96 -10.82 -0.23 -2.46
CA GLU A 96 -9.81 -1.28 -2.67
C GLU A 96 -9.49 -1.46 -4.16
N LYS A 97 -10.52 -1.63 -4.99
CA LYS A 97 -10.35 -1.82 -6.43
C LYS A 97 -9.74 -0.59 -7.10
N SER A 98 -10.24 0.59 -6.79
CA SER A 98 -9.77 1.84 -7.41
C SER A 98 -8.32 2.12 -7.03
N LEU A 99 -7.99 1.97 -5.75
CA LEU A 99 -6.65 2.19 -5.25
C LEU A 99 -5.65 1.19 -5.83
N LEU A 100 -5.99 -0.11 -5.81
CA LEU A 100 -5.12 -1.14 -6.36
C LEU A 100 -4.77 -0.86 -7.82
N LEU A 101 -5.77 -0.52 -8.64
CA LEU A 101 -5.54 -0.20 -10.05
C LEU A 101 -4.71 1.06 -10.25
N GLN A 102 -4.95 2.09 -9.45
CA GLN A 102 -4.21 3.35 -9.53
C GLN A 102 -2.72 3.17 -9.14
N VAL A 103 -2.47 2.51 -8.04
CA VAL A 103 -1.10 2.26 -7.56
C VAL A 103 -0.36 1.35 -8.52
N LEU A 104 -1.02 0.28 -8.99
CA LEU A 104 -0.44 -0.64 -9.98
C LEU A 104 -0.05 0.09 -11.28
N ASP A 105 -0.95 0.92 -11.83
CA ASP A 105 -0.68 1.68 -13.07
C ASP A 105 0.52 2.62 -12.89
N GLN A 106 0.58 3.33 -11.78
CA GLN A 106 1.67 4.24 -11.48
C GLN A 106 3.01 3.51 -11.31
N GLN A 107 3.05 2.45 -10.50
CA GLN A 107 4.28 1.71 -10.23
C GLN A 107 4.73 0.92 -11.46
N TRP A 108 3.79 0.39 -12.25
CA TRP A 108 4.10 -0.30 -13.50
C TRP A 108 4.76 0.63 -14.53
N LYS A 109 4.23 1.83 -14.72
CA LYS A 109 4.85 2.84 -15.60
C LYS A 109 6.28 3.18 -15.17
N GLN A 110 6.49 3.36 -13.87
CA GLN A 110 7.82 3.62 -13.32
C GLN A 110 8.76 2.44 -13.53
N HIS A 111 8.28 1.22 -13.34
CA HIS A 111 9.05 0.00 -13.56
C HIS A 111 9.49 -0.17 -15.01
N LEU A 112 8.58 0.08 -15.98
CA LEU A 112 8.94 0.03 -17.40
C LEU A 112 10.04 1.05 -17.75
N LEU A 113 9.96 2.25 -17.19
CA LEU A 113 10.99 3.27 -17.38
C LEU A 113 12.34 2.81 -16.80
N SER A 114 12.33 2.23 -15.61
CA SER A 114 13.52 1.71 -14.96
C SER A 114 14.13 0.53 -15.72
N LEU A 115 13.31 -0.37 -16.29
CA LEU A 115 13.78 -1.45 -17.15
C LEU A 115 14.44 -0.92 -18.44
N GLU A 116 13.90 0.15 -19.02
CA GLU A 116 14.51 0.76 -20.21
C GLU A 116 15.87 1.38 -19.87
N GLN A 117 16.00 2.04 -18.71
CA GLN A 117 17.27 2.57 -18.21
C GLN A 117 18.28 1.44 -17.95
N LEU A 118 17.84 0.34 -17.34
CA LEU A 118 18.66 -0.85 -17.14
C LEU A 118 19.15 -1.41 -18.48
N ARG A 119 18.28 -1.52 -19.48
CA ARG A 119 18.62 -2.02 -20.83
C ARG A 119 19.71 -1.17 -21.49
N GLN A 120 19.62 0.16 -21.35
CA GLN A 120 20.63 1.08 -21.90
C GLN A 120 21.96 0.98 -21.16
N GLY A 121 21.91 0.80 -19.82
CA GLY A 121 23.11 0.75 -18.98
C GLY A 121 23.85 -0.59 -19.01
N ILE A 122 23.16 -1.70 -19.31
CA ILE A 122 23.75 -3.03 -19.21
C ILE A 122 24.86 -3.28 -20.23
N SER A 123 24.77 -2.66 -21.40
CA SER A 123 25.80 -2.78 -22.46
C SER A 123 27.14 -2.20 -22.03
N LEU A 124 27.15 -1.20 -21.13
CA LEU A 124 28.38 -0.60 -20.59
C LEU A 124 29.07 -1.53 -19.58
N ARG A 125 28.32 -2.44 -18.95
CA ARG A 125 28.86 -3.43 -17.98
C ARG A 125 29.49 -4.66 -18.67
N ALA A 126 29.27 -4.85 -19.98
CA ALA A 126 29.87 -5.92 -20.76
C ALA A 126 31.41 -5.89 -20.76
N TYR A 127 32.01 -4.73 -20.46
CA TYR A 127 33.47 -4.59 -20.31
C TYR A 127 34.07 -5.40 -19.15
N ALA A 128 33.26 -5.88 -18.20
CA ALA A 128 33.73 -6.59 -16.99
C ALA A 128 33.69 -8.13 -17.13
N GLN A 129 33.69 -8.70 -18.33
CA GLN A 129 33.66 -10.16 -18.62
C GLN A 129 32.40 -10.88 -18.10
N LYS A 130 31.34 -10.17 -17.78
CA LYS A 130 30.05 -10.76 -17.41
C LYS A 130 29.14 -10.82 -18.63
N ASP A 131 28.34 -11.89 -18.73
CA ASP A 131 27.31 -12.00 -19.76
C ASP A 131 26.22 -10.94 -19.54
N PRO A 132 26.09 -9.92 -20.43
CA PRO A 132 25.15 -8.82 -20.26
C PRO A 132 23.69 -9.28 -20.16
N LEU A 133 23.33 -10.38 -20.85
CA LEU A 133 21.98 -10.91 -20.84
C LEU A 133 21.62 -11.52 -19.48
N ASN A 134 22.55 -12.23 -18.87
CA ASN A 134 22.32 -12.82 -17.55
C ASN A 134 22.27 -11.76 -16.45
N GLU A 135 23.11 -10.74 -16.54
CA GLU A 135 23.05 -9.59 -15.62
C GLU A 135 21.73 -8.84 -15.77
N TYR A 136 21.27 -8.57 -17.00
CA TYR A 136 19.99 -7.93 -17.24
C TYR A 136 18.82 -8.74 -16.62
N LYS A 137 18.78 -10.05 -16.86
CA LYS A 137 17.71 -10.91 -16.32
C LYS A 137 17.69 -10.86 -14.79
N ARG A 138 18.85 -10.95 -14.15
CA ARG A 138 18.96 -10.92 -12.70
C ARG A 138 18.49 -9.59 -12.11
N GLU A 139 18.99 -8.47 -12.65
CA GLU A 139 18.61 -7.14 -12.17
C GLU A 139 17.13 -6.83 -12.46
N ALA A 140 16.63 -7.18 -13.65
CA ALA A 140 15.22 -7.00 -14.00
C ALA A 140 14.30 -7.81 -13.08
N PHE A 141 14.70 -9.04 -12.70
CA PHE A 141 13.96 -9.83 -11.74
C PHE A 141 13.93 -9.20 -10.35
N THR A 142 15.08 -8.77 -9.84
CA THR A 142 15.15 -8.05 -8.55
C THR A 142 14.31 -6.76 -8.55
N MET A 143 14.32 -6.01 -9.65
CA MET A 143 13.48 -4.82 -9.80
C MET A 143 11.99 -5.17 -9.80
N PHE A 144 11.61 -6.29 -10.40
CA PHE A 144 10.23 -6.76 -10.41
C PHE A 144 9.77 -7.21 -9.01
N GLU A 145 10.62 -7.92 -8.27
CA GLU A 145 10.34 -8.28 -6.87
C GLU A 145 10.16 -7.03 -6.01
N GLY A 146 11.03 -6.02 -6.19
CA GLY A 146 10.91 -4.73 -5.53
C GLY A 146 9.60 -3.99 -5.87
N LEU A 147 9.14 -4.05 -7.13
CA LEU A 147 7.85 -3.50 -7.53
C LEU A 147 6.70 -4.20 -6.80
N LEU A 148 6.71 -5.54 -6.73
CA LEU A 148 5.66 -6.29 -6.03
C LEU A 148 5.62 -5.99 -4.53
N ALA A 149 6.80 -5.91 -3.89
CA ALA A 149 6.90 -5.55 -2.47
C ALA A 149 6.39 -4.12 -2.22
N GLY A 150 6.82 -3.15 -3.04
CA GLY A 150 6.37 -1.77 -2.96
C GLY A 150 4.86 -1.61 -3.22
N LEU A 151 4.31 -2.39 -4.15
CA LEU A 151 2.87 -2.40 -4.44
C LEU A 151 2.07 -2.86 -3.21
N ARG A 152 2.47 -3.97 -2.59
CA ARG A 152 1.82 -4.53 -1.39
C ARG A 152 1.85 -3.53 -0.24
N GLU A 153 3.03 -2.99 0.05
CA GLU A 153 3.21 -2.01 1.13
C GLU A 153 2.39 -0.75 0.88
N THR A 154 2.44 -0.18 -0.33
CA THR A 154 1.73 1.05 -0.67
C THR A 154 0.21 0.87 -0.60
N VAL A 155 -0.33 -0.21 -1.17
CA VAL A 155 -1.77 -0.49 -1.13
C VAL A 155 -2.24 -0.69 0.30
N THR A 156 -1.51 -1.47 1.10
CA THR A 156 -1.82 -1.70 2.52
C THR A 156 -1.79 -0.40 3.30
N MET A 157 -0.72 0.39 3.18
CA MET A 157 -0.55 1.66 3.88
C MET A 157 -1.69 2.64 3.55
N VAL A 158 -1.99 2.84 2.27
CA VAL A 158 -3.03 3.80 1.89
C VAL A 158 -4.40 3.34 2.35
N LEU A 159 -4.74 2.05 2.22
CA LEU A 159 -6.01 1.51 2.70
C LEU A 159 -6.14 1.60 4.22
N SER A 160 -5.06 1.43 4.96
CA SER A 160 -5.05 1.55 6.42
C SER A 160 -5.29 2.98 6.89
N HIS A 161 -4.83 3.99 6.14
CA HIS A 161 -4.91 5.40 6.56
C HIS A 161 -6.03 6.20 5.88
N VAL A 162 -6.57 5.72 4.72
CA VAL A 162 -7.62 6.45 4.02
C VAL A 162 -8.88 6.57 4.87
N GLU A 163 -9.38 7.78 5.06
CA GLU A 163 -10.67 8.06 5.65
C GLU A 163 -11.66 8.44 4.54
N VAL A 164 -12.67 7.60 4.35
CA VAL A 164 -13.75 7.91 3.41
C VAL A 164 -14.80 8.71 4.18
N ARG A 165 -14.88 10.02 3.93
CA ARG A 165 -15.99 10.82 4.41
C ARG A 165 -17.23 10.41 3.64
N GLN A 166 -18.19 9.80 4.31
CA GLN A 166 -19.53 9.71 3.73
C GLN A 166 -20.06 11.14 3.62
N PRO A 167 -20.60 11.55 2.45
CA PRO A 167 -21.35 12.79 2.40
C PRO A 167 -22.48 12.65 3.44
N GLU A 168 -22.53 13.57 4.40
CA GLU A 168 -23.70 13.67 5.29
C GLU A 168 -24.94 13.69 4.40
N PRO A 169 -25.99 12.88 4.73
CA PRO A 169 -27.24 12.99 4.01
C PRO A 169 -27.68 14.46 4.13
N GLU A 170 -27.65 15.18 3.00
CA GLU A 170 -28.17 16.54 2.92
C GLU A 170 -29.57 16.47 3.55
N SER A 171 -29.69 17.05 4.73
CA SER A 171 -30.97 17.28 5.36
C SER A 171 -31.81 18.04 4.32
N ALA A 172 -32.83 17.36 3.79
CA ALA A 172 -33.69 17.90 2.76
C ALA A 172 -34.14 19.32 3.15
N PRO A 173 -33.87 20.33 2.29
CA PRO A 173 -34.49 21.62 2.52
C PRO A 173 -35.98 21.48 2.27
N ALA A 174 -36.76 21.88 3.26
CA ALA A 174 -38.19 22.09 3.15
C ALA A 174 -38.50 22.86 1.87
N GLU A 175 -39.47 22.32 1.14
CA GLU A 175 -40.25 22.84 0.04
C GLU A 175 -40.21 24.39 -0.08
N GLN A 176 -39.48 24.92 -1.07
CA GLN A 176 -39.80 26.23 -1.64
C GLN A 176 -39.63 26.19 -3.16
N ALA A 177 -40.79 26.44 -3.79
CA ALA A 177 -41.15 26.79 -5.13
C ALA A 177 -40.06 27.01 -6.20
N ALA A 178 -40.32 26.36 -7.31
CA ALA A 178 -39.98 26.62 -8.70
C ALA A 178 -39.23 27.92 -9.03
N THR A 179 -38.01 27.81 -9.55
CA THR A 179 -37.49 28.67 -10.60
C THR A 179 -36.34 27.94 -11.34
N ALA A 180 -36.30 28.15 -12.66
CA ALA A 180 -35.56 27.46 -13.70
C ALA A 180 -34.04 27.23 -13.51
N PRO A 181 -33.43 26.23 -14.21
CA PRO A 181 -32.04 25.89 -14.07
C PRO A 181 -31.16 26.94 -14.77
N ARG A 182 -30.29 27.60 -13.99
CA ARG A 182 -29.16 28.36 -14.54
C ARG A 182 -27.95 27.43 -14.67
N LEU A 183 -27.56 27.16 -15.90
CA LEU A 183 -26.30 26.55 -16.26
C LEU A 183 -25.16 27.48 -15.82
N SER A 184 -24.40 27.07 -14.84
CA SER A 184 -23.16 27.74 -14.41
C SER A 184 -22.01 27.22 -15.26
N LEU A 185 -21.51 28.09 -16.16
CA LEU A 185 -20.28 27.89 -16.93
C LEU A 185 -19.06 27.81 -16.00
N ILE A 186 -18.36 26.72 -16.08
CA ILE A 186 -17.05 26.56 -15.43
C ILE A 186 -16.06 27.47 -16.16
N HIS A 187 -15.56 28.49 -15.46
CA HIS A 187 -14.54 29.40 -15.98
C HIS A 187 -13.15 28.78 -15.76
N ILE A 188 -12.54 28.25 -16.82
CA ILE A 188 -11.16 27.81 -16.81
C ILE A 188 -10.29 29.04 -17.05
N SER A 189 -9.54 29.47 -16.03
CA SER A 189 -8.58 30.56 -16.14
C SER A 189 -7.31 30.05 -16.84
N GLU A 190 -7.06 30.55 -18.03
CA GLU A 190 -5.78 30.39 -18.73
C GLU A 190 -4.65 31.19 -18.01
N PRO A 191 -3.44 30.63 -17.89
CA PRO A 191 -2.30 31.39 -17.37
C PRO A 191 -1.75 32.30 -18.48
N THR A 192 -1.78 33.59 -18.24
CA THR A 192 -1.19 34.65 -19.05
C THR A 192 0.31 34.41 -19.29
N ARG A 193 0.70 34.16 -20.54
CA ARG A 193 2.07 34.31 -21.02
C ARG A 193 2.48 35.80 -20.91
N ARG A 194 3.48 36.08 -20.12
CA ARG A 194 4.20 37.36 -20.16
C ARG A 194 5.43 37.18 -21.03
N ALA A 195 5.41 37.84 -22.17
CA ALA A 195 6.60 38.09 -23.00
C ALA A 195 7.37 39.28 -22.43
N LEU A 196 8.64 39.10 -22.24
CA LEU A 196 9.75 40.04 -22.58
C LEU A 196 11.05 39.29 -22.37
#